data_f067e75c90942d21d4f4001bf0c62d72
#
_entry.id   f067e75c90942d21d4f4001bf0c62d72
#
_cell.length_a   1.000
_cell.length_b   1.000
_cell.length_c   1.000
_cell.angle_alpha   90.00
_cell.angle_beta   90.00
_cell.angle_gamma   90.00
#
_symmetry.space_group_name_H-M   'P 1'
#
loop_
_entity.id
_entity.type
_entity.pdbx_description
1 polymer ?
#
loop_
_entity_poly.entity_id
_entity_poly.type
_entity_poly.pdbx_seq_one_letter_code
_entity_poly.pdbx_strand_id
1 'polypeptide(L)'
;MDSREVSLGIPAKPEYLVLVRLALSAVCRLTPLGPDEVADLKLAVTEAATSRVQPDQPGDAESPELRVGMKLEEDRLEVTLRGGTPSDIADEERELSRAIIEATVDRFADDGDSTLLVKHLADAPG
;
A
#
# COMPACT_ATOMS: atom_id res chain seq x y z
N MET A 1 2.39 17.25 -18.06
CA MET A 1 2.15 17.16 -16.70
C MET A 1 2.93 16.08 -16.06
N ASP A 2 3.60 16.42 -15.05
CA ASP A 2 4.59 15.53 -14.49
C ASP A 2 3.97 14.61 -13.47
N SER A 3 3.80 13.36 -13.84
CA SER A 3 3.53 12.36 -12.82
C SER A 3 4.88 11.99 -12.19
N ARG A 4 4.88 11.81 -10.88
CA ARG A 4 6.05 11.37 -10.15
C ARG A 4 5.81 9.96 -9.66
N GLU A 5 6.79 9.11 -9.85
CA GLU A 5 6.66 7.72 -9.48
C GLU A 5 7.82 7.28 -8.60
N VAL A 6 7.50 6.64 -7.50
CA VAL A 6 8.47 6.03 -6.60
C VAL A 6 8.20 4.55 -6.57
N SER A 7 9.24 3.76 -6.72
CA SER A 7 9.12 2.31 -6.69
C SER A 7 10.05 1.74 -5.63
N LEU A 8 9.56 0.76 -4.89
CA LEU A 8 10.28 0.15 -3.78
C LEU A 8 10.13 -1.37 -3.86
N GLY A 9 11.25 -2.09 -3.80
CA GLY A 9 11.22 -3.55 -3.71
C GLY A 9 11.76 -3.97 -2.37
N ILE A 10 11.01 -4.81 -1.65
CA ILE A 10 11.42 -5.29 -0.34
C ILE A 10 11.17 -6.81 -0.25
N PRO A 11 11.91 -7.51 0.63
CA PRO A 11 11.55 -8.89 0.96
C PRO A 11 10.13 -8.92 1.52
N ALA A 12 9.36 -9.95 1.19
CA ALA A 12 7.97 -10.07 1.61
C ALA A 12 7.87 -10.57 3.06
N LYS A 13 8.39 -9.78 3.97
CA LYS A 13 8.43 -10.08 5.41
C LYS A 13 7.88 -8.92 6.21
N PRO A 14 7.16 -9.18 7.31
CA PRO A 14 6.52 -8.11 8.08
C PRO A 14 7.46 -7.00 8.55
N GLU A 15 8.70 -7.36 8.91
CA GLU A 15 9.65 -6.37 9.44
C GLU A 15 10.05 -5.31 8.41
N TYR A 16 9.84 -5.56 7.12
CA TYR A 16 10.17 -4.60 6.08
C TYR A 16 9.03 -3.64 5.77
N LEU A 17 7.85 -3.85 6.34
CA LEU A 17 6.70 -2.97 6.09
C LEU A 17 6.94 -1.54 6.58
N VAL A 18 7.85 -1.37 7.53
CA VAL A 18 8.22 -0.02 8.00
C VAL A 18 8.78 0.81 6.85
N LEU A 19 9.49 0.18 5.91
CA LEU A 19 10.05 0.90 4.76
C LEU A 19 8.94 1.42 3.84
N VAL A 20 7.87 0.63 3.67
CA VAL A 20 6.72 1.04 2.88
C VAL A 20 6.06 2.27 3.52
N ARG A 21 5.87 2.24 4.83
CA ARG A 21 5.26 3.36 5.54
C ARG A 21 6.11 4.63 5.49
N LEU A 22 7.44 4.46 5.60
CA LEU A 22 8.35 5.61 5.51
C LEU A 22 8.33 6.22 4.11
N ALA A 23 8.36 5.39 3.08
CA ALA A 23 8.29 5.86 1.70
C ALA A 23 6.97 6.57 1.44
N LEU A 24 5.86 6.00 1.91
CA LEU A 24 4.55 6.59 1.74
C LEU A 24 4.45 7.93 2.47
N SER A 25 5.01 8.02 3.68
CA SER A 25 5.04 9.29 4.41
C SER A 25 5.78 10.36 3.62
N ALA A 26 6.90 9.99 3.01
CA ALA A 26 7.69 10.94 2.22
C ALA A 26 6.91 11.43 1.00
N VAL A 27 6.22 10.53 0.30
CA VAL A 27 5.41 10.89 -0.86
C VAL A 27 4.24 11.78 -0.45
N CYS A 28 3.60 11.46 0.68
CA CYS A 28 2.46 12.24 1.17
C CYS A 28 2.83 13.69 1.50
N ARG A 29 4.09 13.97 1.81
CA ARG A 29 4.55 15.33 2.04
C ARG A 29 4.49 16.19 0.79
N LEU A 30 4.41 15.56 -0.37
CA LEU A 30 4.31 16.26 -1.65
C LEU A 30 2.85 16.49 -2.03
N THR A 31 1.90 16.11 -1.18
CA THR A 31 0.47 16.19 -1.44
C THR A 31 -0.21 17.18 -0.50
N PRO A 32 -1.42 17.63 -0.82
CA PRO A 32 -2.19 18.47 0.10
C PRO A 32 -2.96 17.67 1.16
N LEU A 33 -2.69 16.37 1.30
CA LEU A 33 -3.39 15.54 2.27
C LEU A 33 -3.10 16.01 3.70
N GLY A 34 -4.14 16.07 4.52
CA GLY A 34 -4.00 16.39 5.94
C GLY A 34 -3.55 15.16 6.74
N PRO A 35 -3.20 15.38 8.03
CA PRO A 35 -2.70 14.30 8.88
C PRO A 35 -3.63 13.10 8.99
N ASP A 36 -4.94 13.33 9.07
CA ASP A 36 -5.92 12.25 9.18
C ASP A 36 -5.99 11.43 7.90
N GLU A 37 -5.94 12.11 6.75
CA GLU A 37 -5.99 11.43 5.46
C GLU A 37 -4.71 10.61 5.22
N VAL A 38 -3.57 11.15 5.65
CA VAL A 38 -2.30 10.42 5.55
C VAL A 38 -2.34 9.19 6.44
N ALA A 39 -2.85 9.31 7.66
CA ALA A 39 -2.97 8.18 8.57
C ALA A 39 -3.88 7.10 8.00
N ASP A 40 -5.00 7.50 7.40
CA ASP A 40 -5.92 6.56 6.77
C ASP A 40 -5.27 5.82 5.60
N LEU A 41 -4.53 6.55 4.77
CA LEU A 41 -3.86 5.95 3.63
C LEU A 41 -2.76 4.97 4.09
N LYS A 42 -2.02 5.34 5.13
CA LYS A 42 -1.00 4.44 5.70
C LYS A 42 -1.64 3.17 6.24
N LEU A 43 -2.78 3.30 6.90
CA LEU A 43 -3.50 2.14 7.41
C LEU A 43 -3.93 1.23 6.26
N ALA A 44 -4.52 1.80 5.22
CA ALA A 44 -4.99 1.04 4.07
C ALA A 44 -3.84 0.30 3.38
N VAL A 45 -2.73 0.99 3.14
CA VAL A 45 -1.57 0.39 2.48
C VAL A 45 -0.95 -0.70 3.35
N THR A 46 -0.88 -0.47 4.66
CA THR A 46 -0.35 -1.47 5.59
C THR A 46 -1.23 -2.72 5.61
N GLU A 47 -2.56 -2.54 5.62
CA GLU A 47 -3.49 -3.67 5.57
C GLU A 47 -3.32 -4.46 4.29
N ALA A 48 -3.24 -3.76 3.16
CA ALA A 48 -3.07 -4.42 1.87
C ALA A 48 -1.73 -5.15 1.78
N ALA A 49 -0.66 -4.54 2.29
CA ALA A 49 0.67 -5.15 2.26
C ALA A 49 0.78 -6.34 3.20
N THR A 50 0.07 -6.31 4.33
CA THR A 50 0.08 -7.43 5.28
C THR A 50 -0.40 -8.72 4.64
N SER A 51 -1.32 -8.63 3.69
CA SER A 51 -1.81 -9.82 2.99
C SER A 51 -0.79 -10.40 2.00
N ARG A 52 0.34 -9.72 1.80
CA ARG A 52 1.36 -10.13 0.83
C ARG A 52 2.71 -10.42 1.48
N VAL A 53 2.76 -10.53 2.81
CA VAL A 53 3.99 -10.84 3.52
C VAL A 53 3.75 -11.99 4.48
N GLN A 54 4.81 -12.73 4.78
CA GLN A 54 4.77 -13.79 5.78
C GLN A 54 6.05 -13.77 6.60
N PRO A 55 5.99 -14.14 7.89
CA PRO A 55 7.19 -14.25 8.71
C PRO A 55 8.13 -15.30 8.14
N ASP A 56 9.40 -15.20 8.50
CA ASP A 56 10.39 -16.22 8.14
C ASP A 56 9.96 -17.57 8.64
N GLN A 57 10.15 -18.57 7.79
CA GLN A 57 9.92 -19.95 8.17
C GLN A 57 11.24 -20.73 8.09
N PRO A 58 11.43 -21.72 8.96
CA PRO A 58 12.64 -22.53 8.89
C PRO A 58 12.78 -23.19 7.51
N GLY A 59 13.93 -23.03 6.91
CA GLY A 59 14.20 -23.62 5.62
C GLY A 59 13.99 -22.69 4.44
N ASP A 60 13.46 -21.49 4.66
CA ASP A 60 13.29 -20.53 3.58
C ASP A 60 14.64 -19.96 3.20
N ALA A 61 15.06 -20.21 1.96
CA ALA A 61 16.31 -19.69 1.46
C ALA A 61 16.18 -18.23 1.01
N GLU A 62 15.05 -17.91 0.40
CA GLU A 62 14.80 -16.56 -0.12
C GLU A 62 13.34 -16.21 0.03
N SER A 63 13.09 -14.91 0.27
CA SER A 63 11.72 -14.40 0.29
C SER A 63 11.38 -13.82 -1.05
N PRO A 64 10.15 -14.02 -1.54
CA PRO A 64 9.70 -13.32 -2.72
C PRO A 64 9.76 -11.81 -2.49
N GLU A 65 9.93 -11.08 -3.57
CA GLU A 65 9.95 -9.63 -3.49
C GLU A 65 8.53 -9.07 -3.50
N LEU A 66 8.26 -8.14 -2.60
CA LEU A 66 7.07 -7.32 -2.66
C LEU A 66 7.45 -5.99 -3.31
N ARG A 67 6.77 -5.66 -4.39
CA ARG A 67 6.99 -4.40 -5.08
C ARG A 67 5.87 -3.43 -4.77
N VAL A 68 6.27 -2.22 -4.38
CA VAL A 68 5.32 -1.16 -4.06
C VAL A 68 5.62 0.02 -4.98
N GLY A 69 4.63 0.44 -5.75
CA GLY A 69 4.73 1.61 -6.59
C GLY A 69 3.84 2.71 -6.06
N MET A 70 4.32 3.92 -6.07
CA MET A 70 3.55 5.10 -5.66
C MET A 70 3.62 6.11 -6.77
N LYS A 71 2.48 6.41 -7.38
CA LYS A 71 2.40 7.32 -8.51
C LYS A 71 1.59 8.54 -8.12
N LEU A 72 2.27 9.68 -8.10
CA LEU A 72 1.65 10.95 -7.74
C LEU A 72 1.23 11.70 -8.99
N GLU A 73 -0.08 11.88 -9.15
CA GLU A 73 -0.69 12.66 -10.22
C GLU A 73 -1.21 13.97 -9.63
N GLU A 74 -1.72 14.87 -10.48
CA GLU A 74 -2.26 16.13 -10.00
C GLU A 74 -3.47 15.97 -9.09
N ASP A 75 -4.31 14.99 -9.40
CA ASP A 75 -5.60 14.81 -8.73
C ASP A 75 -5.68 13.58 -7.84
N ARG A 76 -4.62 12.77 -7.80
CA ARG A 76 -4.68 11.54 -7.01
C ARG A 76 -3.30 10.97 -6.75
N LEU A 77 -3.23 10.14 -5.74
CA LEU A 77 -2.07 9.30 -5.44
C LEU A 77 -2.49 7.86 -5.63
N GLU A 78 -1.76 7.13 -6.45
CA GLU A 78 -2.00 5.70 -6.68
C GLU A 78 -0.90 4.89 -6.02
N VAL A 79 -1.30 3.89 -5.24
CA VAL A 79 -0.35 2.95 -4.64
C VAL A 79 -0.65 1.57 -5.19
N THR A 80 0.36 0.92 -5.74
CA THR A 80 0.22 -0.41 -6.32
C THR A 80 1.14 -1.38 -5.59
N LEU A 81 0.61 -2.55 -5.23
CA LEU A 81 1.39 -3.61 -4.61
C LEU A 81 1.35 -4.83 -5.52
N ARG A 82 2.52 -5.42 -5.75
CA ARG A 82 2.65 -6.61 -6.61
C ARG A 82 3.58 -7.63 -5.97
N GLY A 83 3.29 -8.88 -6.23
CA GLY A 83 4.15 -9.96 -5.75
C GLY A 83 3.97 -10.24 -4.28
N GLY A 84 5.06 -10.60 -3.64
CA GLY A 84 5.03 -11.00 -2.24
C GLY A 84 4.56 -12.44 -2.07
N THR A 85 4.23 -12.80 -0.86
CA THR A 85 3.77 -14.13 -0.50
C THR A 85 2.35 -14.05 0.01
N PRO A 86 1.41 -14.84 -0.55
CA PRO A 86 0.04 -14.81 -0.04
C PRO A 86 0.02 -15.13 1.45
N SER A 87 -0.66 -14.29 2.21
CA SER A 87 -0.76 -14.47 3.64
C SER A 87 -1.77 -15.56 3.98
N ASP A 88 -1.44 -16.36 4.99
CA ASP A 88 -2.29 -17.47 5.41
C ASP A 88 -3.25 -16.99 6.50
N ILE A 89 -4.09 -16.02 6.14
CA ILE A 89 -5.08 -15.46 7.08
C ILE A 89 -6.45 -16.05 6.79
N ALA A 90 -7.29 -16.10 7.83
CA ALA A 90 -8.64 -16.59 7.69
C ALA A 90 -9.48 -15.67 6.81
N ASP A 91 -10.49 -16.24 6.15
CA ASP A 91 -11.36 -15.47 5.25
C ASP A 91 -12.03 -14.30 5.98
N GLU A 92 -12.41 -14.49 7.25
CA GLU A 92 -13.01 -13.43 8.04
C GLU A 92 -12.08 -12.25 8.25
N GLU A 93 -10.80 -12.54 8.51
CA GLU A 93 -9.80 -11.50 8.66
C GLU A 93 -9.55 -10.79 7.35
N ARG A 94 -9.58 -11.54 6.25
CA ARG A 94 -9.40 -10.98 4.91
C ARG A 94 -10.54 -10.03 4.57
N GLU A 95 -11.77 -10.40 4.90
CA GLU A 95 -12.92 -9.54 4.68
C GLU A 95 -12.86 -8.28 5.53
N LEU A 96 -12.43 -8.40 6.78
CA LEU A 96 -12.29 -7.25 7.66
C LEU A 96 -11.22 -6.30 7.13
N SER A 97 -10.08 -6.84 6.70
CA SER A 97 -9.01 -6.05 6.13
C SER A 97 -9.48 -5.28 4.89
N ARG A 98 -10.23 -5.96 4.02
CA ARG A 98 -10.79 -5.36 2.83
C ARG A 98 -11.76 -4.23 3.17
N ALA A 99 -12.59 -4.43 4.17
CA ALA A 99 -13.54 -3.42 4.63
C ALA A 99 -12.80 -2.18 5.16
N ILE A 100 -11.71 -2.38 5.89
CA ILE A 100 -10.89 -1.28 6.38
C ILE A 100 -10.30 -0.49 5.22
N ILE A 101 -9.75 -1.19 4.22
CA ILE A 101 -9.17 -0.53 3.05
C ILE A 101 -10.23 0.27 2.30
N GLU A 102 -11.37 -0.34 2.03
CA GLU A 102 -12.44 0.33 1.29
C GLU A 102 -12.98 1.56 2.01
N ALA A 103 -12.94 1.55 3.34
CA ALA A 103 -13.41 2.68 4.13
C ALA A 103 -12.40 3.83 4.19
N THR A 104 -11.13 3.57 3.87
CA THR A 104 -10.07 4.56 4.08
C THR A 104 -9.46 5.11 2.79
N VAL A 105 -9.76 4.52 1.64
CA VAL A 105 -9.30 5.03 0.34
C VAL A 105 -10.50 5.28 -0.56
N ASP A 106 -10.27 6.03 -1.63
CA ASP A 106 -11.34 6.40 -2.55
C ASP A 106 -11.62 5.30 -3.56
N ARG A 107 -10.62 4.49 -3.86
CA ARG A 107 -10.78 3.39 -4.79
C ARG A 107 -9.82 2.27 -4.42
N PHE A 108 -10.30 1.04 -4.52
CA PHE A 108 -9.53 -0.15 -4.21
C PHE A 108 -9.89 -1.25 -5.21
N ALA A 109 -8.87 -1.88 -5.77
CA ALA A 109 -9.05 -3.01 -6.67
C ALA A 109 -7.94 -4.03 -6.42
N ASP A 110 -8.30 -5.30 -6.45
CA ASP A 110 -7.36 -6.39 -6.26
C ASP A 110 -7.71 -7.51 -7.22
N ASP A 111 -6.78 -7.87 -8.10
CA ASP A 111 -7.00 -8.94 -9.07
C ASP A 111 -6.22 -10.22 -8.72
N GLY A 112 -5.65 -10.28 -7.54
CA GLY A 112 -4.84 -11.42 -7.08
C GLY A 112 -3.35 -11.20 -7.32
N ASP A 113 -2.97 -10.71 -8.48
CA ASP A 113 -1.56 -10.43 -8.81
C ASP A 113 -1.13 -9.06 -8.34
N SER A 114 -2.02 -8.11 -8.37
CA SER A 114 -1.72 -6.76 -7.94
C SER A 114 -2.89 -6.15 -7.17
N THR A 115 -2.55 -5.21 -6.30
CA THR A 115 -3.52 -4.45 -5.52
C THR A 115 -3.32 -2.97 -5.84
N LEU A 116 -4.41 -2.28 -6.13
CA LEU A 116 -4.38 -0.85 -6.42
C LEU A 116 -5.20 -0.11 -5.37
N LEU A 117 -4.60 0.92 -4.78
CA LEU A 117 -5.31 1.83 -3.88
C LEU A 117 -5.17 3.24 -4.44
N VAL A 118 -6.25 3.98 -4.47
CA VAL A 118 -6.25 5.35 -4.99
C VAL A 118 -6.81 6.28 -3.94
N LYS A 119 -6.07 7.34 -3.65
CA LYS A 119 -6.51 8.43 -2.79
C LYS A 119 -6.61 9.69 -3.61
N HIS A 120 -7.79 10.26 -3.70
CA HIS A 120 -7.98 11.51 -4.42
C HIS A 120 -7.40 12.66 -3.62
N LEU A 121 -6.75 13.56 -4.31
CA LEU A 121 -6.18 14.76 -3.69
C LEU A 121 -7.19 15.88 -3.85
N ALA A 122 -7.38 16.65 -2.79
CA ALA A 122 -8.30 17.77 -2.86
C ALA A 122 -7.81 18.75 -3.91
N ASP A 123 -8.73 19.22 -4.75
CA ASP A 123 -8.39 20.26 -5.69
C ASP A 123 -7.99 21.50 -4.90
N ALA A 124 -6.88 22.09 -5.30
CA ALA A 124 -6.52 23.36 -4.74
C ALA A 124 -7.71 24.29 -5.01
N PRO A 125 -8.28 24.91 -3.97
CA PRO A 125 -9.36 25.85 -4.21
C PRO A 125 -8.85 26.91 -5.14
N GLY A 126 -9.51 26.97 -6.25
CA GLY A 126 -9.10 27.78 -7.40
C GLY A 126 -8.65 29.10 -7.02
#